data_f1db4d5d0d840d4ff468ba258bd6fdcd
#
_entry.id   f1db4d5d0d840d4ff468ba258bd6fdcd
#
_cell.length_a   1.000
_cell.length_b   1.000
_cell.length_c   1.000
_cell.angle_alpha   90.00
_cell.angle_beta   90.00
_cell.angle_gamma   90.00
#
_symmetry.space_group_name_H-M   'P 1'
#
loop_
_entity.id
_entity.type
_entity.pdbx_description
1 polymer ?
#
loop_
_entity_poly.entity_id
_entity_poly.type
_entity_poly.pdbx_seq_one_letter_code
_entity_poly.pdbx_strand_id
1 'polypeptide(L)'
;MCRKGRSTFISLTAVAVYSQKQKQRLVSKLPDRCFRFDFAWLVTLNILFVCSPGICYTIFNMTFVRERTLMGIQQKGSNLTTLCYIEQGGRYLMLHRVKKENDINKDKWIGVGGHFEAGESPEECVLREVKEETGYTLTSYRFRGLITFVCGEEYEYMCLYTADGFSGTPVECDEGTLEWVDMDRIEELNLWEGDKIFFRLLRENRPFFSLKLSYGDDGILREAILDGKPMKAGCDIELH
;
A
#
# COMPACT_ATOMS: atom_id res chain seq x y z
N MET A 1 -24.06 1.06 66.49
CA MET A 1 -24.59 0.63 65.17
C MET A 1 -24.13 1.64 64.12
N CYS A 2 -23.05 1.36 63.42
CA CYS A 2 -22.48 2.27 62.43
C CYS A 2 -23.04 1.87 61.06
N ARG A 3 -23.88 2.69 60.45
CA ARG A 3 -24.39 2.48 59.09
C ARG A 3 -23.24 2.79 58.10
N LYS A 4 -22.77 1.78 57.39
CA LYS A 4 -21.87 1.94 56.21
C LYS A 4 -22.61 2.71 55.13
N GLY A 5 -22.21 3.97 54.88
CA GLY A 5 -22.64 4.73 53.71
C GLY A 5 -22.06 4.09 52.45
N ARG A 6 -22.92 3.76 51.49
CA ARG A 6 -22.48 3.33 50.13
C ARG A 6 -21.99 4.55 49.36
N SER A 7 -20.74 4.54 48.97
CA SER A 7 -20.26 5.49 47.97
C SER A 7 -20.83 5.12 46.58
N THR A 8 -21.51 6.06 45.96
CA THR A 8 -22.03 5.90 44.61
C THR A 8 -20.99 6.45 43.62
N PHE A 9 -20.46 5.59 42.80
CA PHE A 9 -19.56 6.00 41.73
C PHE A 9 -20.37 6.24 40.45
N ILE A 10 -20.32 7.47 39.93
CA ILE A 10 -20.92 7.81 38.62
C ILE A 10 -19.76 8.13 37.71
N SER A 11 -19.55 7.28 36.67
CA SER A 11 -18.60 7.54 35.62
C SER A 11 -19.33 8.12 34.42
N LEU A 12 -18.97 9.33 34.01
CA LEU A 12 -19.42 9.96 32.77
C LEU A 12 -18.22 10.07 31.82
N THR A 13 -18.28 9.34 30.72
CA THR A 13 -17.26 9.44 29.63
C THR A 13 -17.85 10.34 28.54
N ALA A 14 -17.24 11.50 28.33
CA ALA A 14 -17.60 12.39 27.24
C ALA A 14 -16.45 12.43 26.21
N VAL A 15 -16.75 12.14 24.95
CA VAL A 15 -15.82 12.27 23.83
C VAL A 15 -16.12 13.58 23.12
N ALA A 16 -15.16 14.51 23.10
CA ALA A 16 -15.30 15.79 22.44
C ALA A 16 -14.33 15.89 21.27
N VAL A 17 -14.86 16.09 20.07
CA VAL A 17 -14.07 16.37 18.86
C VAL A 17 -14.00 17.88 18.69
N TYR A 18 -12.79 18.45 18.71
CA TYR A 18 -12.58 19.88 18.57
C TYR A 18 -12.21 20.27 17.14
N SER A 19 -12.83 21.35 16.63
CA SER A 19 -12.43 21.95 15.35
C SER A 19 -11.02 22.57 15.45
N GLN A 20 -10.33 22.76 14.30
CA GLN A 20 -8.99 23.35 14.27
C GLN A 20 -8.89 24.72 14.99
N LYS A 21 -9.93 25.57 14.89
CA LYS A 21 -10.00 26.86 15.59
C LYS A 21 -10.11 26.73 17.11
N GLN A 22 -10.79 25.70 17.61
CA GLN A 22 -10.90 25.43 19.05
C GLN A 22 -9.60 24.85 19.61
N LYS A 23 -8.89 24.02 18.81
CA LYS A 23 -7.56 23.48 19.14
C LYS A 23 -6.53 24.61 19.34
N GLN A 24 -6.51 25.62 18.47
CA GLN A 24 -5.61 26.80 18.60
C GLN A 24 -5.87 27.60 19.89
N ARG A 25 -7.12 27.78 20.32
CA ARG A 25 -7.47 28.48 21.58
C ARG A 25 -7.07 27.68 22.83
N LEU A 26 -7.07 26.35 22.77
CA LEU A 26 -6.60 25.51 23.88
C LEU A 26 -5.07 25.54 24.03
N VAL A 27 -4.35 25.46 22.91
CA VAL A 27 -2.88 25.47 22.88
C VAL A 27 -2.32 26.81 23.38
N SER A 28 -2.99 27.94 23.12
CA SER A 28 -2.56 29.26 23.61
C SER A 28 -2.66 29.46 25.12
N LYS A 29 -3.29 28.53 25.85
CA LYS A 29 -3.45 28.57 27.32
C LYS A 29 -2.53 27.57 28.04
N LEU A 30 -1.67 26.85 27.33
CA LEU A 30 -0.72 25.91 27.93
C LEU A 30 0.59 26.66 28.23
N PRO A 31 1.27 26.34 29.35
CA PRO A 31 2.55 26.95 29.70
C PRO A 31 3.66 26.58 28.71
N ASP A 32 4.62 27.50 28.49
CA ASP A 32 5.68 27.49 27.47
C ASP A 32 6.63 26.27 27.46
N ARG A 33 6.42 25.28 28.29
CA ARG A 33 7.21 24.03 28.32
C ARG A 33 6.59 22.83 27.63
N CYS A 34 5.40 22.98 27.02
CA CYS A 34 4.81 21.91 26.21
C CYS A 34 5.24 22.02 24.77
N PHE A 35 5.97 21.03 24.27
CA PHE A 35 6.37 20.93 22.86
C PHE A 35 5.18 21.08 21.92
N ARG A 36 5.32 21.95 20.93
CA ARG A 36 4.37 22.05 19.81
C ARG A 36 4.51 20.80 18.95
N PHE A 37 3.54 19.92 19.03
CA PHE A 37 3.38 18.83 18.08
C PHE A 37 2.18 19.12 17.18
N ASP A 38 2.41 19.13 15.87
CA ASP A 38 1.37 19.29 14.82
C ASP A 38 0.59 17.98 14.61
N PHE A 39 -0.03 17.45 15.68
CA PHE A 39 -0.85 16.24 15.56
C PHE A 39 -2.26 16.48 16.13
N ALA A 40 -3.26 15.98 15.38
CA ALA A 40 -4.62 15.92 15.87
C ALA A 40 -4.71 14.91 17.03
N TRP A 41 -5.19 15.37 18.20
CA TRP A 41 -5.35 14.57 19.40
C TRP A 41 -6.83 14.44 19.74
N LEU A 42 -7.28 13.23 20.03
CA LEU A 42 -8.57 12.99 20.67
C LEU A 42 -8.38 13.09 22.19
N VAL A 43 -9.09 13.98 22.84
CA VAL A 43 -9.07 14.12 24.30
C VAL A 43 -10.27 13.39 24.88
N THR A 44 -10.02 12.31 25.60
CA THR A 44 -11.06 11.64 26.38
C THR A 44 -11.02 12.17 27.80
N LEU A 45 -12.08 12.86 28.19
CA LEU A 45 -12.23 13.42 29.54
C LEU A 45 -12.99 12.41 30.42
N ASN A 46 -12.31 11.80 31.36
CA ASN A 46 -12.96 10.98 32.39
C ASN A 46 -13.14 11.82 33.65
N ILE A 47 -14.39 12.09 34.01
CA ILE A 47 -14.74 12.81 35.25
C ILE A 47 -15.24 11.78 36.26
N LEU A 48 -14.46 11.58 37.30
CA LEU A 48 -14.82 10.71 38.40
C LEU A 48 -15.32 11.58 39.58
N PHE A 49 -16.59 11.44 39.94
CA PHE A 49 -17.14 12.06 41.13
C PHE A 49 -17.06 11.08 42.31
N VAL A 50 -16.30 11.41 43.31
CA VAL A 50 -16.27 10.65 44.58
C VAL A 50 -16.95 11.52 45.63
N CYS A 51 -18.15 11.12 46.04
CA CYS A 51 -18.87 11.77 47.12
C CYS A 51 -18.77 10.94 48.39
N SER A 52 -18.24 11.54 49.45
CA SER A 52 -18.31 11.03 50.81
C SER A 52 -19.02 12.08 51.69
N PRO A 53 -19.64 11.70 52.81
CA PRO A 53 -20.40 12.66 53.61
C PRO A 53 -19.52 13.83 54.08
N GLY A 54 -19.76 15.01 53.50
CA GLY A 54 -19.10 16.27 53.86
C GLY A 54 -18.01 16.76 52.91
N ILE A 55 -17.54 15.97 51.94
CA ILE A 55 -16.48 16.41 50.98
C ILE A 55 -16.73 15.77 49.63
N CYS A 56 -16.82 16.60 48.58
CA CYS A 56 -16.93 16.14 47.19
C CYS A 56 -15.61 16.43 46.47
N TYR A 57 -14.96 15.39 45.98
CA TYR A 57 -13.74 15.51 45.17
C TYR A 57 -14.06 15.22 43.71
N THR A 58 -13.63 16.12 42.84
CA THR A 58 -13.67 15.90 41.39
C THR A 58 -12.26 15.56 40.89
N ILE A 59 -12.05 14.34 40.42
CA ILE A 59 -10.76 13.93 39.85
C ILE A 59 -10.88 14.01 38.33
N PHE A 60 -10.06 14.85 37.72
CA PHE A 60 -9.92 14.95 36.27
C PHE A 60 -8.78 14.06 35.81
N ASN A 61 -9.07 13.03 35.03
CA ASN A 61 -8.06 12.28 34.32
C ASN A 61 -8.19 12.60 32.84
N MET A 62 -7.18 13.27 32.28
CA MET A 62 -7.06 13.51 30.83
C MET A 62 -6.15 12.45 30.23
N THR A 63 -6.72 11.58 29.42
CA THR A 63 -5.93 10.62 28.64
C THR A 63 -5.85 11.11 27.20
N PHE A 64 -4.62 11.40 26.74
CA PHE A 64 -4.36 11.73 25.36
C PHE A 64 -4.13 10.45 24.56
N VAL A 65 -5.03 10.14 23.65
CA VAL A 65 -4.90 9.00 22.74
C VAL A 65 -4.48 9.53 21.37
N ARG A 66 -3.42 8.99 20.84
CA ARG A 66 -2.95 9.33 19.49
C ARG A 66 -4.00 8.87 18.46
N GLU A 67 -4.44 9.76 17.61
CA GLU A 67 -5.57 9.59 16.67
C GLU A 67 -5.48 8.38 15.72
N ARG A 68 -4.34 7.69 15.68
CA ARG A 68 -4.15 6.48 14.85
C ARG A 68 -5.04 5.29 15.21
N THR A 69 -5.69 5.30 16.38
CA THR A 69 -6.43 4.11 16.87
C THR A 69 -7.96 4.26 16.76
N LEU A 70 -8.51 5.42 16.40
CA LEU A 70 -9.97 5.66 16.48
C LEU A 70 -10.65 6.05 15.16
N MET A 71 -9.90 6.35 14.12
CA MET A 71 -10.46 6.30 12.77
C MET A 71 -10.03 4.96 12.16
N GLY A 72 -10.97 4.04 12.03
CA GLY A 72 -10.91 2.95 11.07
C GLY A 72 -10.97 3.52 9.65
N ILE A 73 -10.12 4.50 9.35
CA ILE A 73 -9.67 4.75 7.99
C ILE A 73 -8.75 3.56 7.77
N GLN A 74 -9.28 2.49 7.14
CA GLN A 74 -8.44 1.67 6.32
C GLN A 74 -7.65 2.69 5.50
N GLN A 75 -6.35 2.85 5.78
CA GLN A 75 -5.46 3.42 4.79
C GLN A 75 -5.64 2.47 3.59
N LYS A 76 -6.43 2.92 2.60
CA LYS A 76 -6.36 2.34 1.27
C LYS A 76 -4.86 2.36 0.99
N GLY A 77 -4.25 1.20 0.79
CA GLY A 77 -2.81 1.09 0.58
C GLY A 77 -2.40 2.10 -0.49
N SER A 78 -1.18 2.53 -0.48
CA SER A 78 -0.68 3.42 -1.52
C SER A 78 -1.06 2.81 -2.87
N ASN A 79 -1.60 3.60 -3.80
CA ASN A 79 -1.84 3.14 -5.17
C ASN A 79 -0.52 3.10 -5.97
N LEU A 80 0.61 3.33 -5.31
CA LEU A 80 1.96 3.14 -5.86
C LEU A 80 2.44 1.74 -5.51
N THR A 81 2.92 1.03 -6.52
CA THR A 81 3.46 -0.32 -6.41
C THR A 81 4.76 -0.47 -7.20
N THR A 82 5.49 -1.53 -6.94
CA THR A 82 6.58 -2.00 -7.79
C THR A 82 6.19 -3.29 -8.46
N LEU A 83 6.75 -3.55 -9.64
CA LEU A 83 6.62 -4.79 -10.39
C LEU A 83 7.98 -5.13 -10.99
N CYS A 84 8.57 -6.26 -10.60
CA CYS A 84 9.91 -6.66 -10.98
C CYS A 84 9.92 -8.02 -11.66
N TYR A 85 10.57 -8.09 -12.84
CA TYR A 85 10.85 -9.33 -13.54
C TYR A 85 12.33 -9.67 -13.39
N ILE A 86 12.63 -10.73 -12.62
CA ILE A 86 14.00 -11.21 -12.42
C ILE A 86 14.34 -12.15 -13.57
N GLU A 87 15.48 -11.90 -14.20
CA GLU A 87 15.94 -12.62 -15.39
C GLU A 87 17.08 -13.57 -15.07
N GLN A 88 17.00 -14.81 -15.55
CA GLN A 88 18.11 -15.76 -15.49
C GLN A 88 18.04 -16.77 -16.64
N GLY A 89 19.08 -16.82 -17.45
CA GLY A 89 19.23 -17.84 -18.51
C GLY A 89 18.07 -17.86 -19.51
N GLY A 90 17.58 -16.70 -19.96
CA GLY A 90 16.47 -16.57 -20.89
C GLY A 90 15.09 -16.84 -20.29
N ARG A 91 14.97 -16.80 -18.96
CA ARG A 91 13.73 -17.01 -18.21
C ARG A 91 13.45 -15.84 -17.30
N TYR A 92 12.15 -15.58 -17.06
CA TYR A 92 11.67 -14.70 -16.00
C TYR A 92 11.19 -15.52 -14.80
N LEU A 93 11.45 -15.01 -13.59
CA LEU A 93 10.79 -15.50 -12.39
C LEU A 93 9.40 -14.89 -12.34
N MET A 94 8.38 -15.73 -12.46
CA MET A 94 6.97 -15.36 -12.48
C MET A 94 6.27 -15.82 -11.22
N LEU A 95 5.35 -15.01 -10.71
CA LEU A 95 4.48 -15.32 -9.59
C LEU A 95 3.09 -15.68 -10.10
N HIS A 96 2.66 -16.94 -9.90
CA HIS A 96 1.30 -17.39 -10.13
C HIS A 96 0.44 -17.12 -8.91
N ARG A 97 -0.50 -16.18 -9.00
CA ARG A 97 -1.36 -15.68 -7.90
C ARG A 97 -2.50 -16.66 -7.58
N VAL A 98 -2.26 -17.68 -6.78
CA VAL A 98 -3.23 -18.73 -6.48
C VAL A 98 -3.65 -18.83 -5.02
N LYS A 99 -3.00 -18.10 -4.10
CA LYS A 99 -3.24 -18.25 -2.66
C LYS A 99 -4.26 -17.27 -2.08
N LYS A 100 -4.56 -16.15 -2.74
CA LYS A 100 -5.53 -15.13 -2.27
C LYS A 100 -6.86 -15.27 -3.01
N GLU A 101 -7.98 -15.43 -2.28
CA GLU A 101 -9.31 -15.62 -2.90
C GLU A 101 -9.92 -14.31 -3.45
N ASN A 102 -9.73 -13.19 -2.76
CA ASN A 102 -10.25 -11.87 -3.14
C ASN A 102 -9.13 -11.00 -3.72
N ASP A 103 -8.59 -11.43 -4.86
CA ASP A 103 -7.49 -10.77 -5.54
C ASP A 103 -7.90 -10.48 -6.99
N ILE A 104 -7.75 -9.23 -7.44
CA ILE A 104 -7.96 -8.84 -8.84
C ILE A 104 -7.04 -9.63 -9.78
N ASN A 105 -5.87 -10.04 -9.28
CA ASN A 105 -4.89 -10.85 -9.98
C ASN A 105 -5.06 -12.36 -9.78
N LYS A 106 -6.21 -12.81 -9.24
CA LYS A 106 -6.43 -14.25 -9.02
C LYS A 106 -6.21 -15.05 -10.29
N ASP A 107 -5.41 -16.13 -10.17
CA ASP A 107 -4.99 -17.01 -11.27
C ASP A 107 -4.17 -16.35 -12.38
N LYS A 108 -3.69 -15.12 -12.15
CA LYS A 108 -2.79 -14.42 -13.08
C LYS A 108 -1.33 -14.74 -12.77
N TRP A 109 -0.52 -14.67 -13.81
CA TRP A 109 0.94 -14.69 -13.73
C TRP A 109 1.47 -13.27 -13.83
N ILE A 110 2.18 -12.83 -12.81
CA ILE A 110 2.72 -11.47 -12.72
C ILE A 110 4.20 -11.50 -12.31
N GLY A 111 4.85 -10.35 -12.30
CA GLY A 111 6.15 -10.18 -11.66
C GLY A 111 6.04 -10.14 -10.14
N VAL A 112 7.17 -10.09 -9.46
CA VAL A 112 7.24 -9.91 -8.00
C VAL A 112 7.24 -8.43 -7.65
N GLY A 113 6.63 -8.05 -6.52
CA GLY A 113 6.53 -6.66 -6.09
C GLY A 113 5.28 -6.38 -5.29
N GLY A 114 5.16 -5.16 -4.79
CA GLY A 114 4.04 -4.79 -3.94
C GLY A 114 3.96 -3.29 -3.68
N HIS A 115 3.20 -2.94 -2.66
CA HIS A 115 2.87 -1.56 -2.34
C HIS A 115 4.00 -0.86 -1.60
N PHE A 116 4.17 0.43 -1.91
CA PHE A 116 5.10 1.29 -1.17
C PHE A 116 4.68 1.42 0.30
N GLU A 117 5.66 1.32 1.18
CA GLU A 117 5.53 1.78 2.56
C GLU A 117 5.76 3.29 2.66
N ALA A 118 5.34 3.87 3.80
CA ALA A 118 5.44 5.31 4.00
C ALA A 118 6.91 5.78 4.03
N GLY A 119 7.29 6.55 3.02
CA GLY A 119 8.61 7.16 2.89
C GLY A 119 9.61 6.37 2.07
N GLU A 120 9.23 5.22 1.52
CA GLU A 120 10.08 4.45 0.61
C GLU A 120 10.26 5.15 -0.74
N SER A 121 11.44 5.04 -1.30
CA SER A 121 11.71 5.26 -2.73
C SER A 121 11.30 4.03 -3.55
N PRO A 122 11.14 4.15 -4.88
CA PRO A 122 10.89 2.99 -5.74
C PRO A 122 11.92 1.88 -5.59
N GLU A 123 13.20 2.23 -5.41
CA GLU A 123 14.29 1.28 -5.22
C GLU A 123 14.20 0.55 -3.88
N GLU A 124 13.89 1.27 -2.80
CA GLU A 124 13.72 0.66 -1.48
C GLU A 124 12.55 -0.32 -1.47
N CYS A 125 11.43 0.06 -2.09
CA CYS A 125 10.25 -0.79 -2.20
C CYS A 125 10.55 -2.07 -3.00
N VAL A 126 11.13 -1.98 -4.21
CA VAL A 126 11.40 -3.17 -5.03
C VAL A 126 12.42 -4.10 -4.37
N LEU A 127 13.42 -3.57 -3.68
CA LEU A 127 14.42 -4.38 -2.97
C LEU A 127 13.80 -5.13 -1.79
N ARG A 128 12.91 -4.48 -1.03
CA ARG A 128 12.19 -5.09 0.09
C ARG A 128 11.23 -6.17 -0.40
N GLU A 129 10.33 -5.84 -1.33
CA GLU A 129 9.31 -6.74 -1.85
C GLU A 129 9.93 -8.00 -2.49
N VAL A 130 10.94 -7.83 -3.36
CA VAL A 130 11.65 -8.97 -3.96
C VAL A 130 12.28 -9.84 -2.87
N LYS A 131 12.85 -9.23 -1.82
CA LYS A 131 13.44 -9.99 -0.71
C LYS A 131 12.41 -10.77 0.06
N GLU A 132 11.27 -10.18 0.35
CA GLU A 132 10.17 -10.78 1.12
C GLU A 132 9.51 -11.93 0.34
N GLU A 133 9.17 -11.70 -0.94
CA GLU A 133 8.45 -12.67 -1.75
C GLU A 133 9.32 -13.82 -2.28
N THR A 134 10.60 -13.56 -2.57
CA THR A 134 11.46 -14.55 -3.24
C THR A 134 12.63 -15.05 -2.42
N GLY A 135 13.02 -14.33 -1.34
CA GLY A 135 14.26 -14.58 -0.61
C GLY A 135 15.52 -14.07 -1.31
N TYR A 136 15.41 -13.56 -2.54
CA TYR A 136 16.55 -13.02 -3.28
C TYR A 136 16.86 -11.58 -2.87
N THR A 137 18.15 -11.22 -2.97
CA THR A 137 18.63 -9.86 -2.83
C THR A 137 19.14 -9.41 -4.20
N LEU A 138 18.51 -8.40 -4.79
CA LEU A 138 18.91 -7.87 -6.07
C LEU A 138 20.28 -7.16 -5.98
N THR A 139 21.16 -7.41 -6.95
CA THR A 139 22.48 -6.79 -7.06
C THR A 139 22.64 -5.99 -8.34
N SER A 140 21.82 -6.28 -9.37
CA SER A 140 21.73 -5.53 -10.62
C SER A 140 20.26 -5.48 -11.04
N TYR A 141 19.72 -4.28 -11.17
CA TYR A 141 18.35 -4.05 -11.57
C TYR A 141 18.21 -2.71 -12.29
N ARG A 142 17.14 -2.55 -13.06
CA ARG A 142 16.89 -1.37 -13.87
C ARG A 142 15.43 -0.95 -13.81
N PHE A 143 15.17 0.33 -13.54
CA PHE A 143 13.85 0.93 -13.69
C PHE A 143 13.53 1.10 -15.16
N ARG A 144 12.51 0.40 -15.66
CA ARG A 144 12.17 0.31 -17.08
C ARG A 144 11.07 1.27 -17.50
N GLY A 145 10.10 1.51 -16.64
CA GLY A 145 8.98 2.39 -16.95
C GLY A 145 7.96 2.53 -15.84
N LEU A 146 7.01 3.42 -16.04
CA LEU A 146 5.85 3.61 -15.18
C LEU A 146 4.62 3.08 -15.89
N ILE A 147 3.97 2.07 -15.29
CA ILE A 147 2.71 1.52 -15.78
C ILE A 147 1.56 2.12 -14.98
N THR A 148 0.55 2.65 -15.65
CA THR A 148 -0.72 3.03 -15.03
C THR A 148 -1.76 1.98 -15.37
N PHE A 149 -2.14 1.17 -14.40
CA PHE A 149 -3.21 0.19 -14.52
C PHE A 149 -4.52 0.80 -14.05
N VAL A 150 -5.60 0.63 -14.82
CA VAL A 150 -6.96 1.07 -14.46
C VAL A 150 -7.93 -0.04 -14.80
N CYS A 151 -8.75 -0.47 -13.85
CA CYS A 151 -9.81 -1.46 -14.04
C CYS A 151 -11.04 -1.05 -13.22
N GLY A 152 -12.08 -0.55 -13.88
CA GLY A 152 -13.22 0.05 -13.21
C GLY A 152 -12.84 1.22 -12.31
N GLU A 153 -13.12 1.11 -11.01
CA GLU A 153 -12.74 2.11 -9.99
C GLU A 153 -11.34 1.88 -9.39
N GLU A 154 -10.73 0.71 -9.64
CA GLU A 154 -9.39 0.39 -9.16
C GLU A 154 -8.32 0.93 -10.09
N TYR A 155 -7.24 1.45 -9.51
CA TYR A 155 -6.09 1.91 -10.29
C TYR A 155 -4.80 1.80 -9.49
N GLU A 156 -3.70 1.54 -10.21
CA GLU A 156 -2.35 1.46 -9.64
C GLU A 156 -1.35 2.16 -10.55
N TYR A 157 -0.30 2.71 -9.94
CA TYR A 157 0.89 3.22 -10.61
C TYR A 157 2.05 2.30 -10.28
N MET A 158 2.43 1.43 -11.20
CA MET A 158 3.45 0.40 -10.99
C MET A 158 4.78 0.87 -11.54
N CYS A 159 5.80 0.94 -10.69
CA CYS A 159 7.19 1.12 -11.08
C CYS A 159 7.72 -0.22 -11.62
N LEU A 160 7.87 -0.31 -12.95
CA LEU A 160 8.32 -1.53 -13.63
C LEU A 160 9.85 -1.67 -13.60
N TYR A 161 10.32 -2.77 -13.07
CA TYR A 161 11.74 -3.11 -13.00
C TYR A 161 12.06 -4.41 -13.74
N THR A 162 13.30 -4.54 -14.23
CA THR A 162 13.94 -5.81 -14.58
C THR A 162 15.20 -5.98 -13.74
N ALA A 163 15.56 -7.21 -13.38
CA ALA A 163 16.76 -7.50 -12.62
C ALA A 163 17.48 -8.72 -13.22
N ASP A 164 18.78 -8.57 -13.54
CA ASP A 164 19.64 -9.59 -14.11
C ASP A 164 20.77 -10.04 -13.16
N GLY A 165 20.81 -9.46 -11.96
CA GLY A 165 21.75 -9.83 -10.89
C GLY A 165 21.04 -9.97 -9.56
N PHE A 166 21.21 -11.13 -8.93
CA PHE A 166 20.66 -11.41 -7.60
C PHE A 166 21.47 -12.48 -6.87
N SER A 167 21.28 -12.56 -5.55
CA SER A 167 21.89 -13.55 -4.67
C SER A 167 20.89 -14.00 -3.61
N GLY A 168 21.20 -15.08 -2.90
CA GLY A 168 20.34 -15.63 -1.84
C GLY A 168 19.72 -16.96 -2.23
N THR A 169 18.85 -17.46 -1.37
CA THR A 169 18.12 -18.73 -1.55
C THR A 169 16.63 -18.45 -1.66
N PRO A 170 15.92 -19.15 -2.54
CA PRO A 170 14.48 -18.93 -2.70
C PRO A 170 13.73 -19.32 -1.42
N VAL A 171 12.64 -18.60 -1.15
CA VAL A 171 11.67 -18.91 -0.08
C VAL A 171 10.30 -19.17 -0.70
N GLU A 172 9.41 -19.79 0.08
CA GLU A 172 7.99 -19.87 -0.33
C GLU A 172 7.36 -18.48 -0.30
N CYS A 173 6.66 -18.13 -1.37
CA CYS A 173 5.88 -16.90 -1.43
C CYS A 173 4.47 -17.13 -0.84
N ASP A 174 4.02 -16.25 0.05
CA ASP A 174 2.70 -16.33 0.68
C ASP A 174 1.55 -15.97 -0.28
N GLU A 175 1.84 -15.31 -1.40
CA GLU A 175 0.86 -14.85 -2.37
C GLU A 175 0.57 -15.82 -3.50
N GLY A 176 1.50 -16.74 -3.77
CA GLY A 176 1.36 -17.70 -4.87
C GLY A 176 2.53 -18.65 -5.01
N THR A 177 2.71 -19.16 -6.23
CA THR A 177 3.80 -20.06 -6.60
C THR A 177 4.78 -19.34 -7.53
N LEU A 178 6.06 -19.39 -7.19
CA LEU A 178 7.13 -18.81 -8.02
C LEU A 178 7.68 -19.86 -8.99
N GLU A 179 7.73 -19.53 -10.28
CA GLU A 179 8.26 -20.40 -11.32
C GLU A 179 9.15 -19.64 -12.30
N TRP A 180 10.23 -20.31 -12.77
CA TRP A 180 11.07 -19.82 -13.85
C TRP A 180 10.47 -20.20 -15.20
N VAL A 181 9.92 -19.22 -15.92
CA VAL A 181 9.24 -19.43 -17.22
C VAL A 181 10.12 -18.89 -18.35
N ASP A 182 10.27 -19.67 -19.41
CA ASP A 182 11.02 -19.24 -20.60
C ASP A 182 10.37 -17.99 -21.22
N MET A 183 11.18 -16.99 -21.56
CA MET A 183 10.69 -15.71 -22.09
C MET A 183 9.85 -15.87 -23.35
N ASP A 184 10.14 -16.88 -24.18
CA ASP A 184 9.37 -17.17 -25.40
C ASP A 184 7.96 -17.75 -25.10
N ARG A 185 7.75 -18.23 -23.87
CA ARG A 185 6.48 -18.85 -23.45
C ARG A 185 5.64 -17.94 -22.55
N ILE A 186 6.13 -16.75 -22.21
CA ILE A 186 5.41 -15.83 -21.30
C ILE A 186 4.01 -15.50 -21.83
N GLU A 187 3.84 -15.30 -23.14
CA GLU A 187 2.56 -14.94 -23.73
C GLU A 187 1.53 -16.10 -23.76
N GLU A 188 1.94 -17.33 -23.43
CA GLU A 188 1.06 -18.50 -23.26
C GLU A 188 0.39 -18.51 -21.89
N LEU A 189 0.92 -17.75 -20.90
CA LEU A 189 0.40 -17.70 -19.55
C LEU A 189 -0.89 -16.87 -19.47
N ASN A 190 -1.66 -17.09 -18.38
CA ASN A 190 -2.83 -16.27 -18.07
C ASN A 190 -2.38 -14.89 -17.54
N LEU A 191 -1.98 -13.99 -18.44
CA LEU A 191 -1.58 -12.62 -18.17
C LEU A 191 -2.77 -11.65 -18.25
N TRP A 192 -2.59 -10.43 -17.77
CA TRP A 192 -3.37 -9.31 -18.26
C TRP A 192 -2.97 -9.02 -19.71
N GLU A 193 -3.93 -8.67 -20.56
CA GLU A 193 -3.66 -8.46 -22.00
C GLU A 193 -2.61 -7.36 -22.24
N GLY A 194 -2.64 -6.30 -21.43
CA GLY A 194 -1.69 -5.21 -21.50
C GLY A 194 -0.28 -5.59 -21.08
N ASP A 195 -0.08 -6.67 -20.31
CA ASP A 195 1.25 -7.10 -19.89
C ASP A 195 2.08 -7.56 -21.10
N LYS A 196 1.43 -8.15 -22.10
CA LYS A 196 2.08 -8.52 -23.37
C LYS A 196 2.72 -7.33 -24.07
N ILE A 197 2.14 -6.12 -23.90
CA ILE A 197 2.67 -4.89 -24.47
C ILE A 197 4.03 -4.56 -23.83
N PHE A 198 4.09 -4.48 -22.50
CA PHE A 198 5.36 -4.13 -21.87
C PHE A 198 6.37 -5.27 -21.95
N PHE A 199 6.00 -6.56 -21.97
CA PHE A 199 6.96 -7.64 -22.26
C PHE A 199 7.63 -7.47 -23.63
N ARG A 200 6.89 -7.04 -24.65
CA ARG A 200 7.46 -6.72 -25.97
C ARG A 200 8.44 -5.54 -25.87
N LEU A 201 8.06 -4.44 -25.18
CA LEU A 201 8.93 -3.29 -24.96
C LEU A 201 10.21 -3.66 -24.19
N LEU A 202 10.11 -4.56 -23.20
CA LEU A 202 11.26 -5.09 -22.46
C LEU A 202 12.19 -5.91 -23.38
N ARG A 203 11.61 -6.81 -24.20
CA ARG A 203 12.36 -7.64 -25.17
C ARG A 203 13.11 -6.79 -26.19
N GLU A 204 12.51 -5.68 -26.63
CA GLU A 204 13.12 -4.71 -27.55
C GLU A 204 14.15 -3.80 -26.84
N ASN A 205 14.33 -4.00 -25.55
CA ASN A 205 15.20 -3.15 -24.71
C ASN A 205 14.90 -1.66 -24.85
N ARG A 206 13.59 -1.32 -24.95
CA ARG A 206 13.16 0.07 -25.09
C ARG A 206 13.70 0.90 -23.90
N PRO A 207 14.12 2.15 -24.12
CA PRO A 207 14.39 3.10 -23.05
C PRO A 207 13.18 3.29 -22.14
N PHE A 208 13.36 4.00 -21.01
CA PHE A 208 12.26 4.31 -20.08
C PHE A 208 11.01 4.78 -20.81
N PHE A 209 9.85 4.22 -20.44
CA PHE A 209 8.56 4.54 -21.04
C PHE A 209 7.46 4.71 -19.98
N SER A 210 6.39 5.41 -20.34
CA SER A 210 5.13 5.39 -19.60
C SER A 210 4.07 4.65 -20.40
N LEU A 211 3.36 3.72 -19.76
CA LEU A 211 2.31 2.93 -20.39
C LEU A 211 1.06 2.95 -19.53
N LYS A 212 -0.04 3.51 -20.04
CA LYS A 212 -1.36 3.43 -19.40
C LYS A 212 -2.17 2.32 -20.04
N LEU A 213 -2.75 1.46 -19.22
CA LEU A 213 -3.59 0.33 -19.58
C LEU A 213 -4.95 0.50 -18.90
N SER A 214 -6.01 0.65 -19.68
CA SER A 214 -7.37 0.82 -19.16
C SER A 214 -8.24 -0.37 -19.55
N TYR A 215 -8.77 -1.04 -18.53
CA TYR A 215 -9.63 -2.21 -18.63
C TYR A 215 -11.06 -1.85 -18.27
N GLY A 216 -12.02 -2.53 -18.87
CA GLY A 216 -13.41 -2.51 -18.40
C GLY A 216 -13.58 -3.36 -17.12
N ASP A 217 -14.75 -3.28 -16.49
CA ASP A 217 -15.12 -4.10 -15.33
C ASP A 217 -15.11 -5.62 -15.63
N ASP A 218 -15.14 -5.98 -16.90
CA ASP A 218 -15.02 -7.34 -17.42
C ASP A 218 -13.56 -7.82 -17.58
N GLY A 219 -12.57 -6.99 -17.21
CA GLY A 219 -11.15 -7.28 -17.35
C GLY A 219 -10.62 -7.25 -18.78
N ILE A 220 -11.38 -6.75 -19.75
CA ILE A 220 -10.95 -6.64 -21.15
C ILE A 220 -10.23 -5.30 -21.36
N LEU A 221 -9.05 -5.34 -21.98
CA LEU A 221 -8.27 -4.15 -22.32
C LEU A 221 -9.06 -3.29 -23.32
N ARG A 222 -9.34 -2.03 -22.96
CA ARG A 222 -10.08 -1.06 -23.77
C ARG A 222 -9.17 -0.05 -24.44
N GLU A 223 -8.13 0.36 -23.72
CA GLU A 223 -7.21 1.38 -24.19
C GLU A 223 -5.80 1.12 -23.69
N ALA A 224 -4.81 1.37 -24.54
CA ALA A 224 -3.40 1.43 -24.19
C ALA A 224 -2.82 2.75 -24.72
N ILE A 225 -2.09 3.46 -23.86
CA ILE A 225 -1.44 4.74 -24.19
C ILE A 225 0.05 4.60 -23.86
N LEU A 226 0.91 4.66 -24.87
CA LEU A 226 2.37 4.60 -24.73
C LEU A 226 2.95 6.01 -24.93
N ASP A 227 3.69 6.50 -23.93
CA ASP A 227 4.34 7.82 -23.92
C ASP A 227 3.38 8.95 -24.35
N GLY A 228 2.15 8.89 -23.82
CA GLY A 228 1.10 9.85 -24.09
C GLY A 228 0.40 9.70 -25.44
N LYS A 229 0.72 8.65 -26.22
CA LYS A 229 0.10 8.40 -27.54
C LYS A 229 -0.77 7.14 -27.47
N PRO A 230 -2.05 7.21 -27.92
CA PRO A 230 -2.90 6.02 -28.00
C PRO A 230 -2.31 4.96 -28.94
N MET A 231 -2.34 3.71 -28.48
CA MET A 231 -1.97 2.55 -29.29
C MET A 231 -3.21 2.02 -29.99
N LYS A 232 -3.08 1.58 -31.23
CA LYS A 232 -4.23 0.99 -31.95
C LYS A 232 -4.48 -0.42 -31.42
N ALA A 233 -5.72 -0.67 -30.97
CA ALA A 233 -6.14 -2.02 -30.62
C ALA A 233 -6.08 -2.93 -31.87
N GLY A 234 -5.40 -4.09 -31.74
CA GLY A 234 -5.42 -5.13 -32.77
C GLY A 234 -4.45 -4.99 -33.94
N CYS A 235 -3.54 -4.04 -33.92
CA CYS A 235 -2.42 -4.01 -34.86
C CYS A 235 -1.17 -4.58 -34.20
N ASP A 236 -0.44 -5.45 -34.93
CA ASP A 236 0.96 -5.72 -34.67
C ASP A 236 1.65 -4.36 -34.53
N ILE A 237 2.17 -4.10 -33.33
CA ILE A 237 2.70 -2.78 -33.00
C ILE A 237 4.01 -2.63 -33.75
N GLU A 238 3.98 -2.03 -34.93
CA GLU A 238 5.15 -1.48 -35.57
C GLU A 238 5.55 -0.23 -34.78
N LEU A 239 6.52 -0.42 -33.90
CA LEU A 239 7.18 0.68 -33.19
C LEU A 239 8.17 1.30 -34.19
N HIS A 240 7.85 2.48 -34.69
CA HIS A 240 8.79 3.34 -35.46
C HIS A 240 9.59 4.24 -34.52
#